data_62c401e67e30040f919a61d54f4ad43a
#
_entry.id   62c401e67e30040f919a61d54f4ad43a
#
_cell.length_a   1.000
_cell.length_b   1.000
_cell.length_c   1.000
_cell.angle_alpha   90.00
_cell.angle_beta   90.00
_cell.angle_gamma   90.00
#
_symmetry.space_group_name_H-M   'P 1'
#
loop_
_entity.id
_entity.type
_entity.pdbx_description
1 polymer ?
#
loop_
_entity_poly.entity_id
_entity_poly.type
_entity_poly.pdbx_seq_one_letter_code
_entity_poly.pdbx_strand_id
1 'polypeptide(L)'
;MAATVAVLIAAASASAAPTWAPAASATIHPGVQVFTNGAQCTANFVYYDASNVYLGQAAHCSSTSDNTATNGCDTASLPLGTPVDITGASKPGTLVYNSWIAMHNAGEKDANTCAYNDLALIKIDPADVGKVNPSIPFWGGPTGLATSTSQGETVLSYGNSELRGGVEQLSRPGSRSRDRSRGGGRSPCP
;
A
#
# COMPACT_ATOMS: atom_id res chain seq x y z
N MET A 1 -43.49 -10.14 -36.81
CA MET A 1 -43.15 -9.03 -35.88
C MET A 1 -41.76 -9.37 -35.33
N ALA A 2 -40.72 -8.61 -35.71
CA ALA A 2 -39.38 -8.81 -35.17
C ALA A 2 -39.15 -7.85 -33.99
N ALA A 3 -38.89 -8.38 -32.81
CA ALA A 3 -38.59 -7.57 -31.63
C ALA A 3 -37.09 -7.25 -31.61
N THR A 4 -36.77 -5.97 -31.74
CA THR A 4 -35.37 -5.50 -31.62
C THR A 4 -35.06 -5.30 -30.15
N VAL A 5 -34.12 -6.11 -29.63
CA VAL A 5 -33.60 -5.97 -28.26
C VAL A 5 -32.49 -4.92 -28.32
N ALA A 6 -32.71 -3.76 -27.71
CA ALA A 6 -31.66 -2.75 -27.52
C ALA A 6 -30.84 -3.12 -26.30
N VAL A 7 -29.57 -3.44 -26.50
CA VAL A 7 -28.59 -3.64 -25.43
C VAL A 7 -28.05 -2.28 -25.00
N LEU A 8 -28.45 -1.81 -23.83
CA LEU A 8 -27.87 -0.63 -23.19
C LEU A 8 -26.50 -0.99 -22.60
N ILE A 9 -25.43 -0.58 -23.27
CA ILE A 9 -24.07 -0.65 -22.71
C ILE A 9 -23.92 0.53 -21.75
N ALA A 10 -23.96 0.26 -20.45
CA ALA A 10 -23.59 1.24 -19.44
C ALA A 10 -22.08 1.51 -19.53
N ALA A 11 -21.68 2.65 -20.07
CA ALA A 11 -20.30 3.11 -20.00
C ALA A 11 -19.96 3.40 -18.53
N ALA A 12 -19.06 2.62 -17.94
CA ALA A 12 -18.49 2.94 -16.65
C ALA A 12 -17.71 4.27 -16.79
N SER A 13 -18.16 5.30 -16.09
CA SER A 13 -17.45 6.58 -16.04
C SER A 13 -16.10 6.35 -15.37
N ALA A 14 -15.01 6.43 -16.12
CA ALA A 14 -13.68 6.47 -15.55
C ALA A 14 -13.57 7.73 -14.68
N SER A 15 -13.30 7.56 -13.40
CA SER A 15 -13.05 8.69 -12.50
C SER A 15 -11.80 9.42 -13.00
N ALA A 16 -11.89 10.73 -13.19
CA ALA A 16 -10.73 11.53 -13.55
C ALA A 16 -9.70 11.49 -12.39
N ALA A 17 -8.43 11.31 -12.73
CA ALA A 17 -7.38 11.39 -11.73
C ALA A 17 -7.35 12.77 -11.06
N PRO A 18 -7.03 12.83 -9.76
CA PRO A 18 -6.80 14.10 -9.08
C PRO A 18 -5.70 14.92 -9.74
N THR A 19 -5.72 16.24 -9.53
CA THR A 19 -4.60 17.08 -9.93
C THR A 19 -3.45 16.88 -8.95
N TRP A 20 -2.36 16.29 -9.42
CA TRP A 20 -1.18 15.99 -8.58
C TRP A 20 -0.24 17.19 -8.45
N ALA A 21 0.39 17.31 -7.29
CA ALA A 21 1.52 18.21 -7.13
C ALA A 21 2.67 17.84 -8.10
N PRO A 22 3.49 18.81 -8.55
CA PRO A 22 4.69 18.46 -9.30
C PRO A 22 5.61 17.55 -8.46
N ALA A 23 6.19 16.51 -9.07
CA ALA A 23 7.02 15.53 -8.35
C ALA A 23 8.19 16.17 -7.59
N ALA A 24 8.77 17.25 -8.13
CA ALA A 24 9.89 17.97 -7.50
C ALA A 24 9.50 18.75 -6.23
N SER A 25 8.22 19.02 -6.00
CA SER A 25 7.73 19.82 -4.86
C SER A 25 6.70 19.08 -4.00
N ALA A 26 6.30 17.89 -4.40
CA ALA A 26 5.38 17.06 -3.62
C ALA A 26 6.03 16.67 -2.29
N THR A 27 5.28 16.85 -1.20
CA THR A 27 5.72 16.44 0.14
C THR A 27 5.10 15.13 0.59
N ILE A 28 4.11 14.62 -0.15
CA ILE A 28 3.46 13.33 0.09
C ILE A 28 3.59 12.50 -1.19
N HIS A 29 4.31 11.39 -1.11
CA HIS A 29 4.58 10.49 -2.24
C HIS A 29 4.92 9.09 -1.73
N PRO A 30 4.96 8.06 -2.58
CA PRO A 30 5.53 6.76 -2.20
C PRO A 30 6.93 6.92 -1.62
N GLY A 31 7.19 6.28 -0.49
CA GLY A 31 8.46 6.39 0.22
C GLY A 31 8.46 7.35 1.42
N VAL A 32 7.44 8.19 1.63
CA VAL A 32 7.36 8.99 2.86
C VAL A 32 7.11 8.08 4.07
N GLN A 33 7.58 8.54 5.23
CA GLN A 33 7.30 7.84 6.49
C GLN A 33 5.86 8.08 6.93
N VAL A 34 5.24 7.05 7.49
CA VAL A 34 3.93 7.08 8.10
C VAL A 34 4.00 6.46 9.49
N PHE A 35 3.22 6.99 10.44
CA PHE A 35 3.25 6.57 11.83
C PHE A 35 1.84 6.24 12.30
N THR A 36 1.60 4.98 12.62
CA THR A 36 0.32 4.50 13.16
C THR A 36 0.50 4.15 14.62
N ASN A 37 -0.05 4.95 15.53
CA ASN A 37 0.13 4.78 16.98
C ASN A 37 1.62 4.62 17.38
N GLY A 38 2.50 5.39 16.73
CA GLY A 38 3.95 5.38 16.98
C GLY A 38 4.73 4.30 16.19
N ALA A 39 4.07 3.35 15.56
CA ALA A 39 4.74 2.39 14.67
C ALA A 39 5.08 3.04 13.32
N GLN A 40 6.36 3.06 12.96
CA GLN A 40 6.86 3.65 11.73
C GLN A 40 6.81 2.67 10.57
N CYS A 41 6.29 3.12 9.44
CA CYS A 41 6.36 2.41 8.16
C CYS A 41 6.72 3.34 7.00
N THR A 42 7.06 2.73 5.87
CA THR A 42 7.26 3.45 4.61
C THR A 42 6.00 3.31 3.76
N ALA A 43 5.46 4.42 3.30
CA ALA A 43 4.33 4.42 2.37
C ALA A 43 4.71 3.72 1.05
N ASN A 44 3.80 2.88 0.51
CA ASN A 44 4.07 2.16 -0.72
C ASN A 44 3.60 2.93 -1.97
N PHE A 45 2.31 2.97 -2.27
CA PHE A 45 1.77 3.61 -3.46
C PHE A 45 0.64 4.57 -3.11
N VAL A 46 0.33 5.47 -4.05
CA VAL A 46 -0.87 6.31 -4.01
C VAL A 46 -1.98 5.61 -4.77
N TYR A 47 -3.17 5.60 -4.17
CA TYR A 47 -4.41 5.08 -4.73
C TYR A 47 -5.45 6.20 -4.75
N TYR A 48 -6.43 6.11 -5.61
CA TYR A 48 -7.53 7.07 -5.63
C TYR A 48 -8.82 6.47 -6.18
N ASP A 49 -9.93 7.03 -5.77
CA ASP A 49 -11.25 6.80 -6.35
C ASP A 49 -11.87 8.14 -6.81
N ALA A 50 -13.17 8.14 -7.09
CA ALA A 50 -13.88 9.34 -7.55
C ALA A 50 -13.83 10.52 -6.56
N SER A 51 -13.56 10.28 -5.29
CA SER A 51 -13.77 11.26 -4.21
C SER A 51 -12.58 11.41 -3.27
N ASN A 52 -11.68 10.43 -3.21
CA ASN A 52 -10.64 10.37 -2.20
C ASN A 52 -9.30 9.97 -2.78
N VAL A 53 -8.24 10.38 -2.09
CA VAL A 53 -6.87 9.94 -2.32
C VAL A 53 -6.39 9.17 -1.10
N TYR A 54 -5.69 8.07 -1.34
CA TYR A 54 -5.17 7.19 -0.31
C TYR A 54 -3.68 6.97 -0.47
N LEU A 55 -3.01 6.78 0.64
CA LEU A 55 -1.63 6.34 0.71
C LEU A 55 -1.62 4.92 1.26
N GLY A 56 -0.91 4.01 0.60
CA GLY A 56 -0.80 2.63 1.06
C GLY A 56 0.34 2.44 2.04
N GLN A 57 0.15 1.53 2.98
CA GLN A 57 1.19 1.00 3.87
C GLN A 57 0.99 -0.51 4.03
N ALA A 58 1.91 -1.18 4.72
CA ALA A 58 1.69 -2.56 5.12
C ALA A 58 0.61 -2.64 6.23
N ALA A 59 -0.19 -3.70 6.24
CA ALA A 59 -1.24 -3.89 7.25
C ALA A 59 -0.65 -4.07 8.65
N HIS A 60 0.51 -4.74 8.77
CA HIS A 60 1.20 -4.93 10.03
C HIS A 60 1.62 -3.63 10.72
N CYS A 61 1.72 -2.51 10.00
CA CYS A 61 2.03 -1.19 10.56
C CYS A 61 0.95 -0.68 11.53
N SER A 62 -0.23 -1.24 11.49
CA SER A 62 -1.33 -1.00 12.44
C SER A 62 -1.63 -2.22 13.31
N SER A 63 -0.70 -3.17 13.44
CA SER A 63 -0.82 -4.32 14.35
C SER A 63 -0.83 -3.86 15.82
N THR A 64 -1.58 -4.57 16.65
CA THR A 64 -1.56 -4.42 18.11
C THR A 64 -0.68 -5.46 18.80
N SER A 65 -0.08 -6.36 18.05
CA SER A 65 0.87 -7.36 18.53
C SER A 65 2.31 -6.96 18.19
N ASP A 66 3.27 -7.77 18.65
CA ASP A 66 4.69 -7.52 18.41
C ASP A 66 5.01 -7.35 16.90
N ASN A 67 5.98 -6.50 16.60
CA ASN A 67 6.41 -6.13 15.24
C ASN A 67 6.92 -7.30 14.36
N THR A 68 6.87 -8.53 14.86
CA THR A 68 7.30 -9.75 14.18
C THR A 68 6.14 -10.58 13.63
N ALA A 69 4.88 -10.16 13.85
CA ALA A 69 3.74 -10.87 13.34
C ALA A 69 3.70 -10.80 11.80
N THR A 70 3.57 -11.95 11.16
CA THR A 70 3.55 -12.08 9.69
C THR A 70 2.29 -12.78 9.18
N ASN A 71 1.44 -13.30 10.07
CA ASN A 71 0.19 -13.95 9.71
C ASN A 71 -1.00 -13.02 10.00
N GLY A 72 -1.54 -12.42 8.95
CA GLY A 72 -2.63 -11.48 9.06
C GLY A 72 -3.97 -12.10 9.50
N CYS A 73 -4.12 -13.42 9.44
CA CYS A 73 -5.34 -14.09 9.91
C CYS A 73 -5.38 -14.31 11.43
N ASP A 74 -4.21 -14.27 12.08
CA ASP A 74 -4.08 -14.55 13.52
C ASP A 74 -3.69 -13.29 14.32
N THR A 75 -3.36 -12.20 13.64
CA THR A 75 -2.84 -10.99 14.26
C THR A 75 -3.90 -9.90 14.33
N ALA A 76 -4.11 -9.33 15.52
CA ALA A 76 -5.03 -8.22 15.72
C ALA A 76 -4.45 -6.90 15.18
N SER A 77 -5.34 -6.00 14.76
CA SER A 77 -5.01 -4.68 14.22
C SER A 77 -5.78 -3.59 14.95
N LEU A 78 -5.23 -2.38 14.97
CA LEU A 78 -5.94 -1.18 15.36
C LEU A 78 -7.20 -1.01 14.48
N PRO A 79 -8.31 -0.46 15.02
CA PRO A 79 -9.56 -0.34 14.29
C PRO A 79 -9.44 0.62 13.09
N LEU A 80 -10.28 0.44 12.08
CA LEU A 80 -10.49 1.44 11.05
C LEU A 80 -10.95 2.75 11.70
N GLY A 81 -10.53 3.89 11.14
CA GLY A 81 -10.71 5.22 11.74
C GLY A 81 -9.51 5.69 12.56
N THR A 82 -8.52 4.83 12.83
CA THR A 82 -7.29 5.22 13.54
C THR A 82 -6.57 6.33 12.76
N PRO A 83 -6.17 7.44 13.43
CA PRO A 83 -5.33 8.46 12.83
C PRO A 83 -3.93 7.91 12.49
N VAL A 84 -3.38 8.36 11.35
CA VAL A 84 -2.04 8.02 10.89
C VAL A 84 -1.30 9.29 10.53
N ASP A 85 -0.21 9.57 11.19
CA ASP A 85 0.64 10.71 10.86
C ASP A 85 1.41 10.40 9.58
N ILE A 86 1.42 11.35 8.64
CA ILE A 86 2.07 11.24 7.34
C ILE A 86 3.11 12.35 7.23
N THR A 87 4.36 11.98 7.02
CA THR A 87 5.42 12.99 6.80
C THR A 87 5.09 13.84 5.58
N GLY A 88 5.11 15.15 5.76
CA GLY A 88 4.75 16.12 4.71
C GLY A 88 3.29 16.55 4.70
N ALA A 89 2.40 15.85 5.41
CA ALA A 89 1.02 16.28 5.59
C ALA A 89 0.88 17.35 6.68
N SER A 90 -0.17 18.17 6.60
CA SER A 90 -0.54 19.14 7.63
C SER A 90 -1.52 18.59 8.67
N LYS A 91 -2.17 17.47 8.32
CA LYS A 91 -3.12 16.76 9.18
C LYS A 91 -2.90 15.25 9.09
N PRO A 92 -3.24 14.50 10.15
CA PRO A 92 -3.24 13.06 10.07
C PRO A 92 -4.19 12.55 8.99
N GLY A 93 -3.80 11.49 8.30
CA GLY A 93 -4.70 10.69 7.51
C GLY A 93 -5.54 9.75 8.39
N THR A 94 -6.40 8.96 7.78
CA THR A 94 -7.28 8.02 8.47
C THR A 94 -7.11 6.62 7.91
N LEU A 95 -6.85 5.63 8.74
CA LEU A 95 -6.84 4.22 8.34
C LEU A 95 -8.25 3.80 7.92
N VAL A 96 -8.46 3.52 6.64
CA VAL A 96 -9.79 3.20 6.10
C VAL A 96 -9.93 1.77 5.58
N TYR A 97 -8.82 1.10 5.37
CA TYR A 97 -8.76 -0.30 4.97
C TYR A 97 -7.54 -0.97 5.59
N ASN A 98 -7.70 -2.23 5.99
CA ASN A 98 -6.61 -3.10 6.42
C ASN A 98 -6.95 -4.54 6.02
N SER A 99 -6.08 -5.17 5.23
CA SER A 99 -6.30 -6.53 4.73
C SER A 99 -6.41 -7.56 5.85
N TRP A 100 -5.71 -7.37 6.97
CA TRP A 100 -5.79 -8.27 8.11
C TRP A 100 -7.16 -8.22 8.77
N ILE A 101 -7.73 -7.02 8.95
CA ILE A 101 -9.12 -6.87 9.42
C ILE A 101 -10.11 -7.51 8.43
N ALA A 102 -9.90 -7.30 7.12
CA ALA A 102 -10.76 -7.86 6.10
C ALA A 102 -10.70 -9.41 6.09
N MET A 103 -9.50 -9.99 6.24
CA MET A 103 -9.32 -11.44 6.33
C MET A 103 -9.96 -12.04 7.59
N HIS A 104 -9.83 -11.39 8.75
CA HIS A 104 -10.52 -11.80 9.98
C HIS A 104 -12.03 -11.81 9.78
N ASN A 105 -12.60 -10.75 9.22
CA ASN A 105 -14.03 -10.63 8.99
C ASN A 105 -14.56 -11.65 7.98
N ALA A 106 -13.75 -12.03 6.99
CA ALA A 106 -14.07 -13.04 5.99
C ALA A 106 -13.87 -14.48 6.50
N GLY A 107 -13.21 -14.67 7.62
CA GLY A 107 -12.82 -15.99 8.12
C GLY A 107 -11.80 -16.68 7.21
N GLU A 108 -10.88 -15.94 6.61
CA GLU A 108 -9.85 -16.44 5.70
C GLU A 108 -9.01 -17.54 6.33
N LYS A 109 -8.66 -18.58 5.56
CA LYS A 109 -7.89 -19.75 6.01
C LYS A 109 -6.78 -20.17 5.02
N ASP A 110 -6.74 -19.59 3.82
CA ASP A 110 -5.65 -19.89 2.90
C ASP A 110 -4.32 -19.38 3.44
N ALA A 111 -3.36 -20.29 3.59
CA ALA A 111 -2.08 -19.98 4.24
C ALA A 111 -1.27 -18.89 3.49
N ASN A 112 -1.35 -18.85 2.16
CA ASN A 112 -0.65 -17.84 1.38
C ASN A 112 -1.34 -16.48 1.49
N THR A 113 -2.67 -16.45 1.46
CA THR A 113 -3.46 -15.23 1.65
C THR A 113 -3.17 -14.66 3.04
N CYS A 114 -3.17 -15.48 4.08
CA CYS A 114 -2.88 -15.04 5.44
C CYS A 114 -1.44 -14.52 5.61
N ALA A 115 -0.47 -15.12 4.93
CA ALA A 115 0.94 -14.77 5.08
C ALA A 115 1.39 -13.59 4.19
N TYR A 116 0.73 -13.35 3.05
CA TYR A 116 1.22 -12.41 2.05
C TYR A 116 0.28 -11.26 1.72
N ASN A 117 -0.93 -11.24 2.26
CA ASN A 117 -1.85 -10.12 2.07
C ASN A 117 -1.64 -9.07 3.18
N ASP A 118 -0.70 -8.16 2.95
CA ASP A 118 -0.23 -7.19 3.93
C ASP A 118 -0.38 -5.76 3.37
N LEU A 119 -1.62 -5.32 3.18
CA LEU A 119 -1.97 -4.00 2.65
C LEU A 119 -2.95 -3.27 3.55
N ALA A 120 -2.66 -2.01 3.84
CA ALA A 120 -3.60 -1.06 4.44
C ALA A 120 -3.65 0.24 3.62
N LEU A 121 -4.77 0.95 3.69
CA LEU A 121 -4.98 2.22 3.03
C LEU A 121 -5.28 3.31 4.07
N ILE A 122 -4.58 4.42 3.93
CA ILE A 122 -4.72 5.63 4.71
C ILE A 122 -5.39 6.67 3.81
N LYS A 123 -6.60 7.10 4.14
CA LYS A 123 -7.23 8.22 3.45
C LYS A 123 -6.53 9.51 3.83
N ILE A 124 -6.04 10.24 2.83
CA ILE A 124 -5.38 11.53 3.00
C ILE A 124 -6.46 12.60 3.29
N ASP A 125 -6.18 13.52 4.22
CA ASP A 125 -7.08 14.65 4.48
C ASP A 125 -7.22 15.50 3.20
N PRO A 126 -8.43 15.95 2.83
CA PRO A 126 -8.64 16.75 1.63
C PRO A 126 -7.75 18.01 1.53
N ALA A 127 -7.37 18.60 2.67
CA ALA A 127 -6.46 19.76 2.70
C ALA A 127 -5.04 19.44 2.20
N ASP A 128 -4.65 18.17 2.20
CA ASP A 128 -3.30 17.72 1.84
C ASP A 128 -3.24 17.03 0.46
N VAL A 129 -4.37 16.80 -0.21
CA VAL A 129 -4.41 16.16 -1.53
C VAL A 129 -3.56 16.92 -2.56
N GLY A 130 -3.57 18.26 -2.50
CA GLY A 130 -2.73 19.12 -3.37
C GLY A 130 -1.23 19.01 -3.14
N LYS A 131 -0.77 18.25 -2.13
CA LYS A 131 0.65 17.98 -1.84
C LYS A 131 1.11 16.62 -2.34
N VAL A 132 0.19 15.82 -2.91
CA VAL A 132 0.44 14.43 -3.30
C VAL A 132 0.99 14.32 -4.71
N ASN A 133 2.00 13.48 -4.90
CA ASN A 133 2.41 12.99 -6.21
C ASN A 133 2.55 11.45 -6.16
N PRO A 134 1.98 10.70 -7.12
CA PRO A 134 2.03 9.22 -7.11
C PRO A 134 3.36 8.64 -7.58
N SER A 135 4.31 9.45 -8.03
CA SER A 135 5.60 8.97 -8.51
C SER A 135 6.50 8.54 -7.36
N ILE A 136 7.09 7.36 -7.51
CA ILE A 136 8.17 6.90 -6.65
C ILE A 136 9.40 7.72 -7.01
N PRO A 137 10.12 8.30 -6.03
CA PRO A 137 11.35 9.02 -6.31
C PRO A 137 12.30 8.20 -7.19
N PHE A 138 12.91 8.82 -8.19
CA PHE A 138 13.84 8.27 -9.20
C PHE A 138 13.20 7.37 -10.26
N TRP A 139 12.13 6.62 -9.98
CA TRP A 139 11.58 5.60 -10.90
C TRP A 139 10.25 6.00 -11.55
N GLY A 140 9.59 7.02 -11.04
CA GLY A 140 8.24 7.35 -11.48
C GLY A 140 7.18 6.42 -10.91
N GLY A 141 5.96 6.53 -11.41
CA GLY A 141 4.83 5.73 -10.95
C GLY A 141 4.73 4.37 -11.62
N PRO A 142 3.92 3.43 -11.08
CA PRO A 142 3.63 2.17 -11.72
C PRO A 142 2.89 2.40 -13.03
N THR A 143 3.24 1.64 -14.06
CA THR A 143 2.62 1.71 -15.39
C THR A 143 1.61 0.59 -15.65
N GLY A 144 1.49 -0.36 -14.71
CA GLY A 144 0.57 -1.48 -14.80
C GLY A 144 0.74 -2.47 -13.66
N LEU A 145 -0.07 -3.53 -13.69
CA LEU A 145 0.02 -4.64 -12.75
C LEU A 145 0.65 -5.85 -13.47
N ALA A 146 1.67 -6.43 -12.86
CA ALA A 146 2.23 -7.69 -13.35
C ALA A 146 1.26 -8.84 -13.05
N THR A 147 0.86 -9.58 -14.08
CA THR A 147 0.01 -10.77 -13.93
C THR A 147 0.81 -12.01 -13.55
N SER A 148 2.11 -11.99 -13.78
CA SER A 148 3.05 -13.06 -13.42
C SER A 148 4.44 -12.49 -13.15
N THR A 149 5.25 -13.22 -12.40
CA THR A 149 6.66 -12.93 -12.17
C THR A 149 7.50 -14.15 -12.48
N SER A 150 8.72 -13.95 -12.98
CA SER A 150 9.65 -15.03 -13.30
C SER A 150 10.71 -15.20 -12.22
N GLN A 151 11.25 -16.42 -12.08
CA GLN A 151 12.40 -16.62 -11.21
C GLN A 151 13.62 -15.86 -11.75
N GLY A 152 14.35 -15.16 -10.87
CA GLY A 152 15.51 -14.37 -11.27
C GLY A 152 15.16 -12.98 -11.86
N GLU A 153 13.89 -12.64 -11.95
CA GLU A 153 13.48 -11.29 -12.36
C GLU A 153 14.00 -10.25 -11.37
N THR A 154 14.59 -9.18 -11.89
CA THR A 154 15.07 -8.06 -11.07
C THR A 154 13.88 -7.29 -10.51
N VAL A 155 13.84 -7.12 -9.21
CA VAL A 155 12.88 -6.27 -8.51
C VAL A 155 13.62 -5.12 -7.83
N LEU A 156 13.00 -3.95 -7.83
CA LEU A 156 13.51 -2.76 -7.18
C LEU A 156 12.64 -2.46 -5.97
N SER A 157 13.22 -2.00 -4.89
CA SER A 157 12.48 -1.55 -3.72
C SER A 157 13.01 -0.19 -3.24
N TYR A 158 12.10 0.59 -2.66
CA TYR A 158 12.40 1.89 -2.09
C TYR A 158 11.89 1.88 -0.64
N GLY A 159 12.77 2.12 0.30
CA GLY A 159 12.45 2.10 1.73
C GLY A 159 13.01 3.33 2.44
N ASN A 160 12.29 3.77 3.47
CA ASN A 160 12.64 4.93 4.29
C ASN A 160 12.44 4.58 5.77
N SER A 161 13.30 3.70 6.28
CA SER A 161 13.23 3.27 7.68
C SER A 161 13.85 4.32 8.59
N GLU A 162 13.18 4.64 9.70
CA GLU A 162 13.69 5.50 10.76
C GLU A 162 15.00 4.99 11.35
N LEU A 163 15.20 3.66 11.40
CA LEU A 163 16.45 3.03 11.85
C LEU A 163 17.67 3.40 11.01
N ARG A 164 17.47 3.99 9.84
CA ARG A 164 18.52 4.50 8.94
C ARG A 164 18.71 6.01 9.06
N GLY A 165 18.16 6.66 10.08
CA GLY A 165 18.26 8.11 10.29
C GLY A 165 17.56 8.93 9.20
N GLY A 166 16.50 8.40 8.57
CA GLY A 166 15.77 9.08 7.50
C GLY A 166 16.51 9.13 6.17
N VAL A 167 17.61 8.37 6.02
CA VAL A 167 18.30 8.27 4.73
C VAL A 167 17.54 7.32 3.83
N GLU A 168 16.92 7.87 2.82
CA GLU A 168 16.27 7.11 1.76
C GLU A 168 17.30 6.21 1.06
N GLN A 169 17.05 4.92 1.02
CA GLN A 169 17.91 3.98 0.33
C GLN A 169 17.17 3.32 -0.82
N LEU A 170 17.73 3.52 -2.01
CA LEU A 170 17.47 2.65 -3.12
C LEU A 170 18.08 1.28 -2.77
N SER A 171 17.25 0.27 -2.56
CA SER A 171 17.80 -1.06 -2.35
C SER A 171 18.41 -1.59 -3.64
N ARG A 172 19.44 -2.42 -3.50
CA ARG A 172 20.04 -3.12 -4.63
C ARG A 172 18.98 -3.99 -5.32
N PRO A 173 19.11 -4.22 -6.64
CA PRO A 173 18.29 -5.19 -7.33
C PRO A 173 18.31 -6.51 -6.56
N GLY A 174 17.16 -6.96 -6.11
CA GLY A 174 16.97 -8.28 -5.52
C GLY A 174 16.41 -9.22 -6.57
N SER A 175 16.80 -10.49 -6.56
CA SER A 175 16.12 -11.52 -7.34
C SER A 175 15.08 -12.20 -6.45
N ARG A 176 13.83 -12.29 -6.90
CA ARG A 176 12.86 -13.16 -6.26
C ARG A 176 13.16 -14.59 -6.66
N SER A 177 13.56 -15.43 -5.73
CA SER A 177 13.54 -16.88 -5.93
C SER A 177 12.12 -17.38 -5.61
N ARG A 178 11.43 -17.99 -6.56
CA ARG A 178 10.26 -18.80 -6.28
C ARG A 178 10.73 -20.12 -5.70
N ASP A 179 11.08 -20.18 -4.45
CA ASP A 179 11.16 -21.45 -3.76
C ASP A 179 9.83 -21.72 -3.03
N ARG A 180 8.88 -22.30 -3.76
CA ARG A 180 7.62 -22.82 -3.21
C ARG A 180 7.78 -24.17 -2.52
N SER A 181 8.97 -24.75 -2.53
CA SER A 181 9.19 -26.13 -2.09
C SER A 181 9.69 -26.27 -0.65
N ARG A 182 10.02 -25.15 0.02
CA ARG A 182 10.47 -25.23 1.43
C ARG A 182 9.68 -24.23 2.28
N GLY A 183 8.77 -24.79 3.05
CA GLY A 183 8.15 -24.07 4.16
C GLY A 183 9.21 -23.51 5.09
N GLY A 184 9.12 -22.23 5.42
CA GLY A 184 9.80 -21.62 6.54
C GLY A 184 11.27 -21.26 6.33
N GLY A 185 11.54 -20.23 5.55
CA GLY A 185 12.80 -19.51 5.57
C GLY A 185 12.51 -18.03 5.75
N ARG A 186 12.55 -17.56 6.99
CA ARG A 186 12.42 -16.14 7.32
C ARG A 186 13.64 -15.41 6.77
N SER A 187 13.45 -14.52 5.81
CA SER A 187 14.38 -13.40 5.67
C SER A 187 13.81 -12.26 6.50
N PRO A 188 14.51 -11.81 7.55
CA PRO A 188 14.11 -10.57 8.22
C PRO A 188 14.23 -9.43 7.21
N CYS A 189 13.17 -8.65 7.06
CA CYS A 189 13.33 -7.30 6.53
C CYS A 189 14.25 -6.55 7.50
N PRO A 190 15.36 -5.98 7.02
CA PRO A 190 16.17 -5.08 7.83
C PRO A 190 15.41 -3.78 8.06
#